data_4a80b03599b7f2c63978dce035b9f209
#
_entry.id   4a80b03599b7f2c63978dce035b9f209
#
_cell.length_a   1.000
_cell.length_b   1.000
_cell.length_c   1.000
_cell.angle_alpha   90.00
_cell.angle_beta   90.00
_cell.angle_gamma   90.00
#
_symmetry.space_group_name_H-M   'P 1'
#
loop_
_entity.id
_entity.type
_entity.pdbx_description
1 polymer ?
#
loop_
_entity_poly.entity_id
_entity_poly.type
_entity_poly.pdbx_seq_one_letter_code
_entity_poly.pdbx_strand_id
1 'polypeptide(L)'
;MMGPVIAASKAGDVAAVARLVPAGVNNQPDFFDTAMPEIRSMFLDNARTLTLLLAAPPSPPITCDQLRQIKIPALISRGEATRTLLRISTEAAARCIPGAKFVIIPGGRHLAMIQQPEAFNMALLQFLSKVGSSAGR
;
A
#
# COMPACT_ATOMS: atom_id res chain seq x y z
N MET A 1 11.78 2.85 -12.26
CA MET A 1 10.94 3.37 -11.17
C MET A 1 11.75 3.82 -9.96
N MET A 2 12.60 2.96 -9.37
CA MET A 2 13.34 3.29 -8.14
C MET A 2 14.58 4.18 -8.34
N GLY A 3 15.17 4.24 -9.52
CA GLY A 3 16.41 5.01 -9.77
C GLY A 3 16.34 6.47 -9.32
N PRO A 4 15.37 7.27 -9.78
CA PRO A 4 15.22 8.66 -9.34
C PRO A 4 14.99 8.80 -7.82
N VAL A 5 14.22 7.89 -7.21
CA VAL A 5 13.97 7.89 -5.77
C VAL A 5 15.26 7.65 -4.99
N ILE A 6 16.05 6.66 -5.41
CA ILE A 6 17.35 6.33 -4.78
C ILE A 6 18.34 7.50 -4.96
N ALA A 7 18.36 8.14 -6.13
CA ALA A 7 19.21 9.29 -6.37
C ALA A 7 18.85 10.47 -5.45
N ALA A 8 17.56 10.80 -5.34
CA ALA A 8 17.07 11.84 -4.44
C ALA A 8 17.40 11.53 -2.96
N SER A 9 17.19 10.27 -2.55
CA SER A 9 17.51 9.81 -1.19
C SER A 9 19.01 9.97 -0.87
N LYS A 10 19.89 9.56 -1.78
CA LYS A 10 21.35 9.72 -1.63
C LYS A 10 21.81 11.18 -1.61
N ALA A 11 21.11 12.05 -2.33
CA ALA A 11 21.36 13.49 -2.33
C ALA A 11 20.82 14.21 -1.08
N GLY A 12 20.07 13.51 -0.20
CA GLY A 12 19.40 14.11 0.95
C GLY A 12 18.20 14.99 0.56
N ASP A 13 17.72 14.88 -0.69
CA ASP A 13 16.55 15.64 -1.16
C ASP A 13 15.26 14.97 -0.71
N VAL A 14 14.91 15.23 0.54
CA VAL A 14 13.72 14.66 1.21
C VAL A 14 12.43 15.08 0.49
N ALA A 15 12.37 16.30 -0.04
CA ALA A 15 11.22 16.80 -0.77
C ALA A 15 11.01 16.05 -2.09
N ALA A 16 12.07 15.77 -2.83
CA ALA A 16 11.99 14.93 -4.02
C ALA A 16 11.57 13.50 -3.68
N VAL A 17 12.07 12.91 -2.59
CA VAL A 17 11.63 11.59 -2.13
C VAL A 17 10.12 11.58 -1.85
N ALA A 18 9.59 12.60 -1.15
CA ALA A 18 8.16 12.75 -0.87
C ALA A 18 7.28 12.79 -2.13
N ARG A 19 7.79 13.37 -3.22
CA ARG A 19 7.09 13.45 -4.52
C ARG A 19 7.20 12.15 -5.33
N LEU A 20 8.40 11.61 -5.43
CA LEU A 20 8.72 10.51 -6.33
C LEU A 20 8.19 9.15 -5.84
N VAL A 21 8.16 8.92 -4.53
CA VAL A 21 7.69 7.64 -3.99
C VAL A 21 6.21 7.41 -4.30
N PRO A 22 5.27 8.29 -3.91
CA PRO A 22 3.85 8.08 -4.21
C PRO A 22 3.56 8.08 -5.71
N ALA A 23 4.21 8.94 -6.49
CA ALA A 23 4.11 8.94 -7.95
C ALA A 23 4.54 7.59 -8.55
N GLY A 24 5.65 7.04 -8.06
CA GLY A 24 6.19 5.77 -8.54
C GLY A 24 5.33 4.57 -8.18
N VAL A 25 4.93 4.41 -6.92
CA VAL A 25 4.11 3.26 -6.49
C VAL A 25 2.72 3.32 -7.10
N ASN A 26 2.17 4.51 -7.27
CA ASN A 26 0.83 4.72 -7.83
C ASN A 26 0.81 4.71 -9.37
N ASN A 27 1.96 4.72 -10.03
CA ASN A 27 2.09 4.89 -11.48
C ASN A 27 1.34 6.13 -11.99
N GLN A 28 1.53 7.24 -11.30
CA GLN A 28 0.88 8.51 -11.58
C GLN A 28 1.90 9.63 -11.30
N PRO A 29 2.59 10.14 -12.35
CA PRO A 29 3.68 11.11 -12.19
C PRO A 29 3.27 12.38 -11.45
N ASP A 30 2.06 12.85 -11.67
CA ASP A 30 1.47 14.07 -11.10
C ASP A 30 0.72 13.83 -9.78
N PHE A 31 0.79 12.62 -9.20
CA PHE A 31 0.04 12.26 -7.99
C PHE A 31 0.22 13.25 -6.85
N PHE A 32 1.49 13.62 -6.57
CA PHE A 32 1.79 14.52 -5.48
C PHE A 32 1.22 15.94 -5.74
N ASP A 33 1.37 16.44 -6.96
CA ASP A 33 0.97 17.80 -7.31
C ASP A 33 -0.56 17.96 -7.39
N THR A 34 -1.27 16.88 -7.74
CA THR A 34 -2.74 16.84 -7.80
C THR A 34 -3.40 16.41 -6.50
N ALA A 35 -2.64 15.92 -5.51
CA ALA A 35 -3.16 15.51 -4.22
C ALA A 35 -3.63 16.72 -3.39
N MET A 36 -4.59 16.48 -2.49
CA MET A 36 -5.03 17.49 -1.52
C MET A 36 -3.87 17.97 -0.65
N PRO A 37 -3.89 19.22 -0.16
CA PRO A 37 -2.81 19.80 0.65
C PRO A 37 -2.43 18.94 1.86
N GLU A 38 -3.42 18.36 2.55
CA GLU A 38 -3.24 17.50 3.72
C GLU A 38 -2.46 16.22 3.37
N ILE A 39 -2.75 15.65 2.21
CA ILE A 39 -2.05 14.46 1.70
C ILE A 39 -0.60 14.81 1.34
N ARG A 40 -0.37 15.97 0.72
CA ARG A 40 0.99 16.46 0.44
C ARG A 40 1.79 16.68 1.70
N SER A 41 1.20 17.34 2.71
CA SER A 41 1.82 17.56 4.03
C SER A 41 2.22 16.22 4.65
N MET A 42 1.31 15.26 4.69
CA MET A 42 1.58 13.92 5.22
C MET A 42 2.79 13.25 4.54
N PHE A 43 2.92 13.35 3.22
CA PHE A 43 4.08 12.80 2.52
C PHE A 43 5.39 13.53 2.85
N LEU A 44 5.34 14.86 2.97
CA LEU A 44 6.51 15.67 3.35
C LEU A 44 6.96 15.38 4.78
N ASP A 45 6.03 15.32 5.72
CA ASP A 45 6.31 15.07 7.14
C ASP A 45 6.94 13.67 7.36
N ASN A 46 6.56 12.70 6.53
CA ASN A 46 7.06 11.33 6.60
C ASN A 46 8.24 11.04 5.67
N ALA A 47 8.67 11.97 4.85
CA ALA A 47 9.66 11.71 3.79
C ALA A 47 11.02 11.24 4.31
N ARG A 48 11.47 11.73 5.47
CA ARG A 48 12.72 11.26 6.11
C ARG A 48 12.67 9.80 6.54
N THR A 49 11.50 9.27 6.90
CA THR A 49 11.36 7.85 7.22
C THR A 49 11.52 6.98 5.98
N LEU A 50 11.07 7.45 4.83
CA LEU A 50 11.29 6.81 3.54
C LEU A 50 12.78 6.77 3.18
N THR A 51 13.53 7.83 3.45
CA THR A 51 14.98 7.86 3.23
C THR A 51 15.69 6.79 4.06
N LEU A 52 15.32 6.64 5.33
CA LEU A 52 15.84 5.58 6.21
C LEU A 52 15.47 4.19 5.70
N LEU A 53 14.24 3.99 5.28
CA LEU A 53 13.76 2.73 4.71
C LEU A 53 14.53 2.35 3.43
N LEU A 54 14.80 3.33 2.57
CA LEU A 54 15.57 3.12 1.32
C LEU A 54 17.05 2.82 1.56
N ALA A 55 17.61 3.27 2.68
CA ALA A 55 18.98 2.97 3.10
C ALA A 55 19.11 1.62 3.83
N ALA A 56 18.00 1.06 4.32
CA ALA A 56 18.00 -0.20 5.02
C ALA A 56 18.34 -1.38 4.08
N PRO A 57 18.98 -2.45 4.57
CA PRO A 57 19.15 -3.65 3.79
C PRO A 57 17.79 -4.24 3.39
N PRO A 58 17.71 -4.90 2.22
CA PRO A 58 16.46 -5.51 1.80
C PRO A 58 15.97 -6.53 2.84
N SER A 59 14.68 -6.42 3.18
CA SER A 59 14.05 -7.41 4.05
C SER A 59 14.06 -8.80 3.38
N PRO A 60 14.23 -9.88 4.15
CA PRO A 60 14.11 -11.22 3.60
C PRO A 60 12.72 -11.42 2.98
N PRO A 61 12.62 -12.21 1.91
CA PRO A 61 11.33 -12.48 1.27
C PRO A 61 10.39 -13.20 2.23
N ILE A 62 9.15 -12.76 2.29
CA ILE A 62 8.08 -13.44 3.03
C ILE A 62 7.62 -14.64 2.20
N THR A 63 7.64 -15.83 2.78
CA THR A 63 7.21 -17.06 2.11
C THR A 63 5.72 -17.34 2.32
N CYS A 64 5.15 -18.14 1.41
CA CYS A 64 3.77 -18.60 1.56
C CYS A 64 3.56 -19.42 2.84
N ASP A 65 4.57 -20.18 3.28
CA ASP A 65 4.50 -20.95 4.54
C ASP A 65 4.42 -20.05 5.76
N GLN A 66 5.11 -18.92 5.77
CA GLN A 66 4.96 -17.91 6.82
C GLN A 66 3.56 -17.28 6.80
N LEU A 67 3.04 -16.94 5.62
CA LEU A 67 1.69 -16.38 5.48
C LEU A 67 0.60 -17.37 5.90
N ARG A 68 0.79 -18.68 5.70
CA ARG A 68 -0.12 -19.73 6.19
C ARG A 68 -0.23 -19.81 7.72
N GLN A 69 0.73 -19.23 8.45
CA GLN A 69 0.67 -19.16 9.91
C GLN A 69 -0.31 -18.10 10.44
N ILE A 70 -0.79 -17.21 9.59
CA ILE A 70 -1.79 -16.20 9.97
C ILE A 70 -3.13 -16.92 10.23
N LYS A 71 -3.59 -16.87 11.49
CA LYS A 71 -4.83 -17.55 11.94
C LYS A 71 -5.96 -16.59 12.28
N ILE A 72 -5.69 -15.29 12.22
CA ILE A 72 -6.69 -14.25 12.42
C ILE A 72 -7.40 -13.93 11.11
N PRO A 73 -8.64 -13.41 11.16
CA PRO A 73 -9.32 -12.92 9.97
C PRO A 73 -8.47 -11.86 9.26
N ALA A 74 -8.31 -11.99 7.94
CA ALA A 74 -7.50 -11.08 7.13
C ALA A 74 -8.30 -10.55 5.94
N LEU A 75 -8.20 -9.24 5.71
CA LEU A 75 -8.65 -8.58 4.49
C LEU A 75 -7.44 -8.14 3.69
N ILE A 76 -7.33 -8.62 2.48
CA ILE A 76 -6.32 -8.20 1.51
C ILE A 76 -7.02 -7.39 0.44
N SER A 77 -6.53 -6.18 0.18
CA SER A 77 -7.12 -5.32 -0.85
C SER A 77 -6.06 -4.76 -1.79
N ARG A 78 -6.47 -4.44 -3.00
CA ARG A 78 -5.71 -3.64 -3.95
C ARG A 78 -6.63 -2.77 -4.79
N GLY A 79 -6.09 -1.71 -5.34
CA GLY A 79 -6.80 -0.96 -6.38
C GLY A 79 -6.85 -1.75 -7.70
N GLU A 80 -7.87 -1.49 -8.49
CA GLU A 80 -8.08 -2.11 -9.81
C GLU A 80 -6.89 -1.88 -10.75
N ALA A 81 -6.39 -0.63 -10.81
CA ALA A 81 -5.27 -0.21 -11.64
C ALA A 81 -3.90 -0.25 -10.91
N THR A 82 -3.77 -1.05 -9.85
CA THR A 82 -2.49 -1.27 -9.16
C THR A 82 -1.45 -1.85 -10.13
N ARG A 83 -0.20 -1.34 -10.07
CA ARG A 83 0.91 -1.80 -10.91
C ARG A 83 1.11 -3.30 -10.81
N THR A 84 1.50 -3.91 -11.93
CA THR A 84 1.62 -5.38 -12.06
C THR A 84 2.46 -6.02 -10.96
N LEU A 85 3.64 -5.45 -10.62
CA LEU A 85 4.49 -6.01 -9.56
C LEU A 85 3.77 -6.05 -8.20
N LEU A 86 3.14 -4.95 -7.81
CA LEU A 86 2.41 -4.84 -6.55
C LEU A 86 1.13 -5.69 -6.56
N ARG A 87 0.48 -5.80 -7.71
CA ARG A 87 -0.67 -6.67 -7.92
C ARG A 87 -0.32 -8.13 -7.70
N ILE A 88 0.76 -8.62 -8.33
CA ILE A 88 1.21 -10.02 -8.22
C ILE A 88 1.51 -10.37 -6.75
N SER A 89 2.24 -9.52 -6.04
CA SER A 89 2.59 -9.77 -4.63
C SER A 89 1.35 -9.76 -3.72
N THR A 90 0.42 -8.81 -3.93
CA THR A 90 -0.83 -8.74 -3.16
C THR A 90 -1.71 -9.97 -3.40
N GLU A 91 -1.90 -10.37 -4.65
CA GLU A 91 -2.69 -11.55 -5.01
C GLU A 91 -2.04 -12.85 -4.52
N ALA A 92 -0.71 -12.93 -4.52
CA ALA A 92 0.01 -14.07 -3.95
C ALA A 92 -0.21 -14.15 -2.43
N ALA A 93 -0.11 -13.04 -1.71
CA ALA A 93 -0.39 -12.99 -0.28
C ALA A 93 -1.82 -13.43 0.04
N ALA A 94 -2.81 -12.94 -0.71
CA ALA A 94 -4.20 -13.32 -0.55
C ALA A 94 -4.45 -14.83 -0.72
N ARG A 95 -3.73 -15.47 -1.65
CA ARG A 95 -3.81 -16.93 -1.85
C ARG A 95 -3.13 -17.73 -0.75
N CYS A 96 -2.08 -17.19 -0.12
CA CYS A 96 -1.31 -17.89 0.89
C CYS A 96 -1.94 -17.80 2.29
N ILE A 97 -2.67 -16.74 2.62
CA ILE A 97 -3.29 -16.55 3.94
C ILE A 97 -4.59 -17.34 4.00
N PRO A 98 -4.73 -18.30 4.93
CA PRO A 98 -5.93 -19.12 5.02
C PRO A 98 -7.18 -18.27 5.33
N GLY A 99 -8.23 -18.44 4.53
CA GLY A 99 -9.49 -17.74 4.75
C GLY A 99 -9.46 -16.22 4.50
N ALA A 100 -8.36 -15.67 3.96
CA ALA A 100 -8.30 -14.25 3.63
C ALA A 100 -9.43 -13.84 2.68
N LYS A 101 -10.06 -12.72 2.97
CA LYS A 101 -10.96 -12.05 2.03
C LYS A 101 -10.12 -11.18 1.10
N PHE A 102 -10.40 -11.28 -0.19
CA PHE A 102 -9.72 -10.48 -1.21
C PHE A 102 -10.69 -9.52 -1.87
N VAL A 103 -10.33 -8.23 -1.95
CA VAL A 103 -11.16 -7.19 -2.54
C VAL A 103 -10.35 -6.33 -3.50
N ILE A 104 -10.94 -6.04 -4.65
CA ILE A 104 -10.41 -5.07 -5.62
C ILE A 104 -11.22 -3.78 -5.45
N ILE A 105 -10.53 -2.66 -5.24
CA ILE A 105 -11.15 -1.33 -5.10
C ILE A 105 -11.28 -0.71 -6.50
N PRO A 106 -12.51 -0.51 -7.00
CA PRO A 106 -12.74 0.01 -8.35
C PRO A 106 -12.11 1.40 -8.53
N GLY A 107 -11.52 1.65 -9.68
CA GLY A 107 -10.88 2.93 -10.02
C GLY A 107 -9.63 3.28 -9.21
N GLY A 108 -9.31 2.51 -8.18
CA GLY A 108 -8.13 2.74 -7.34
C GLY A 108 -6.84 2.23 -7.98
N ARG A 109 -5.72 2.87 -7.63
CA ARG A 109 -4.37 2.40 -7.89
C ARG A 109 -3.77 1.82 -6.61
N HIS A 110 -2.43 1.89 -6.43
CA HIS A 110 -1.79 1.37 -5.21
C HIS A 110 -2.25 2.11 -3.94
N LEU A 111 -2.45 3.41 -4.03
CA LEU A 111 -2.94 4.25 -2.94
C LEU A 111 -4.49 4.36 -2.95
N ALA A 112 -5.17 3.25 -3.18
CA ALA A 112 -6.63 3.20 -3.30
C ALA A 112 -7.35 3.78 -2.09
N MET A 113 -6.81 3.64 -0.87
CA MET A 113 -7.38 4.22 0.35
C MET A 113 -7.42 5.76 0.34
N ILE A 114 -6.52 6.39 -0.41
CA ILE A 114 -6.48 7.85 -0.60
C ILE A 114 -7.34 8.28 -1.79
N GLN A 115 -7.29 7.50 -2.88
CA GLN A 115 -7.94 7.86 -4.14
C GLN A 115 -9.43 7.51 -4.19
N GLN A 116 -9.82 6.45 -3.49
CA GLN A 116 -11.19 5.91 -3.46
C GLN A 116 -11.59 5.60 -2.01
N PRO A 117 -11.58 6.61 -1.11
CA PRO A 117 -11.77 6.38 0.33
C PRO A 117 -13.12 5.76 0.65
N GLU A 118 -14.17 6.14 -0.06
CA GLU A 118 -15.52 5.61 0.15
C GLU A 118 -15.58 4.11 -0.17
N ALA A 119 -15.10 3.71 -1.35
CA ALA A 119 -15.09 2.30 -1.75
C ALA A 119 -14.17 1.46 -0.84
N PHE A 120 -13.01 1.99 -0.45
CA PHE A 120 -12.10 1.33 0.48
C PHE A 120 -12.73 1.15 1.86
N ASN A 121 -13.31 2.22 2.43
CA ASN A 121 -13.95 2.17 3.74
C ASN A 121 -15.16 1.26 3.75
N MET A 122 -15.96 1.23 2.69
CA MET A 122 -17.10 0.32 2.58
C MET A 122 -16.62 -1.14 2.62
N ALA A 123 -15.59 -1.50 1.87
CA ALA A 123 -15.04 -2.85 1.89
C ALA A 123 -14.48 -3.23 3.27
N LEU A 124 -13.79 -2.31 3.94
CA LEU A 124 -13.24 -2.50 5.28
C LEU A 124 -14.35 -2.71 6.31
N LEU A 125 -15.35 -1.85 6.33
CA LEU A 125 -16.47 -1.94 7.28
C LEU A 125 -17.31 -3.22 7.08
N GLN A 126 -17.53 -3.62 5.84
CA GLN A 126 -18.18 -4.92 5.55
C GLN A 126 -17.39 -6.12 6.06
N PHE A 127 -16.07 -6.07 5.98
CA PHE A 127 -15.21 -7.10 6.55
C PHE A 127 -15.29 -7.11 8.07
N LEU A 128 -15.12 -5.96 8.72
CA LEU A 128 -15.13 -5.84 10.18
C LEU A 128 -16.47 -6.27 10.80
N SER A 129 -17.60 -5.93 10.17
CA SER A 129 -18.92 -6.34 10.66
C SER A 129 -19.10 -7.87 10.68
N LYS A 130 -18.55 -8.58 9.67
CA LYS A 130 -18.58 -10.04 9.62
C LYS A 130 -17.69 -10.69 10.67
N VAL A 131 -16.51 -10.12 10.91
CA VAL A 131 -15.58 -10.61 11.94
C VAL A 131 -16.19 -10.43 13.33
N GLY A 132 -16.75 -9.24 13.63
CA GLY A 132 -17.42 -8.97 14.91
C GLY A 132 -18.58 -9.92 15.20
N SER A 133 -19.38 -10.23 14.19
CA SER A 133 -20.51 -11.17 14.32
C SER A 133 -20.07 -12.62 14.58
N SER A 134 -18.86 -12.99 14.17
CA SER A 134 -18.32 -14.34 14.37
C SER A 134 -17.64 -14.53 15.73
N ALA A 135 -17.17 -13.45 16.35
CA ALA A 135 -16.49 -13.46 17.64
C ALA A 135 -17.47 -13.47 18.85
N GLY A 136 -18.74 -13.19 18.61
CA GLY A 136 -19.80 -13.15 19.63
C GLY A 136 -20.61 -14.47 19.76
N ARG A 137 -20.12 -15.53 19.14
CA ARG A 137 -20.68 -16.88 19.26
C ARG A 137 -19.61 -17.84 19.86
#